data_53bcaf9258ecae1e6d35159e3e27a52e
#
_entry.id   53bcaf9258ecae1e6d35159e3e27a52e
#
_cell.length_a   1.000
_cell.length_b   1.000
_cell.length_c   1.000
_cell.angle_alpha   90.00
_cell.angle_beta   90.00
_cell.angle_gamma   90.00
#
_symmetry.space_group_name_H-M   'P 1'
#
loop_
_entity.id
_entity.type
_entity.pdbx_description
1 polymer ?
#
loop_
_entity_poly.entity_id
_entity_poly.type
_entity_poly.pdbx_seq_one_letter_code
_entity_poly.pdbx_strand_id
1 'polypeptide(L)'
;MCGKVPPYTPAFQPYRGEPAVRNDREGRGDVGIIRSPVRASTSTRPRDEAGQPPHLLGRRNFLHLAAGAAALPAVSRVAWAQVYPTRTVRYIVSAPPAGAQDILARLMGQWLSERLGQQFVIDNRPGGGTNIGTEAVVRAPSDGYTLLSVALPAAVNTTLYEKLNFNFIRDIAPVAGIMRVGLVVVVNPSVSVNTIPELIAYTKANPGKVNMASAGNGTTPHMAGELFKLMTGADIVHVPYRGEAPALTDLLGGQVQVMFGSEAVVPEQIRAGKLRALAVTTARRSQLLPELSTVGDFVPGYEASGWFGVGAPAGTPVEIIDKLNKEINAGLSDTKVKARLIDLGGTVLAGSPADFGKLIADETEKWGKVVRFAGIKPE
;
A
#
# COMPACT_ATOMS: atom_id res chain seq x y z
N MET A 1 31.84 43.55 25.92
CA MET A 1 31.68 43.82 24.44
C MET A 1 30.76 42.73 23.88
N CYS A 2 29.48 43.07 23.72
CA CYS A 2 28.48 42.17 23.17
C CYS A 2 28.41 42.31 21.67
N GLY A 3 28.79 41.30 20.92
CA GLY A 3 28.60 41.21 19.46
C GLY A 3 27.19 40.80 19.14
N LYS A 4 26.40 41.66 18.51
CA LYS A 4 25.08 41.36 17.98
C LYS A 4 25.22 40.58 16.65
N VAL A 5 24.60 39.40 16.57
CA VAL A 5 24.41 38.66 15.33
C VAL A 5 23.13 39.20 14.65
N PRO A 6 23.16 39.54 13.34
CA PRO A 6 21.98 40.01 12.62
C PRO A 6 21.01 38.87 12.29
N PRO A 7 19.70 39.14 12.16
CA PRO A 7 18.70 38.12 11.84
C PRO A 7 18.78 37.68 10.37
N TYR A 8 18.73 36.39 10.16
CA TYR A 8 18.65 35.73 8.84
C TYR A 8 17.23 35.85 8.30
N THR A 9 17.06 36.58 7.21
CA THR A 9 15.81 36.67 6.47
C THR A 9 15.93 35.80 5.22
N PRO A 10 15.13 34.75 5.00
CA PRO A 10 15.11 34.06 3.72
C PRO A 10 14.28 34.85 2.72
N ALA A 11 14.92 35.25 1.62
CA ALA A 11 14.26 35.88 0.47
C ALA A 11 13.46 34.83 -0.31
N PHE A 12 12.15 34.99 -0.30
CA PHE A 12 11.23 34.29 -1.21
C PHE A 12 11.37 34.90 -2.60
N GLN A 13 11.85 34.16 -3.60
CA GLN A 13 11.71 34.53 -5.01
C GLN A 13 10.47 33.83 -5.58
N PRO A 14 9.54 34.57 -6.20
CA PRO A 14 8.41 33.95 -6.88
C PRO A 14 8.84 33.40 -8.24
N TYR A 15 8.49 32.14 -8.49
CA TYR A 15 8.65 31.44 -9.77
C TYR A 15 7.78 32.14 -10.83
N ARG A 16 8.39 32.78 -11.81
CA ARG A 16 7.72 33.30 -12.99
C ARG A 16 7.50 32.14 -13.96
N GLY A 17 6.23 31.81 -14.20
CA GLY A 17 5.83 30.88 -15.24
C GLY A 17 6.09 31.45 -16.62
N GLU A 18 6.70 30.67 -17.49
CA GLU A 18 6.76 30.95 -18.93
C GLU A 18 5.42 30.66 -19.60
N PRO A 19 5.04 31.45 -20.63
CA PRO A 19 3.74 31.30 -21.30
C PRO A 19 3.77 30.11 -22.28
N ALA A 20 2.67 29.37 -22.30
CA ALA A 20 2.39 28.30 -23.26
C ALA A 20 2.45 28.81 -24.71
N VAL A 21 3.28 28.16 -25.52
CA VAL A 21 3.29 28.35 -26.97
C VAL A 21 2.06 27.66 -27.55
N ARG A 22 1.17 28.49 -28.09
CA ARG A 22 0.02 28.10 -28.91
C ARG A 22 0.54 27.77 -30.32
N ASN A 23 0.39 26.54 -30.76
CA ASN A 23 0.58 26.16 -32.15
C ASN A 23 -0.77 25.89 -32.78
N ASP A 24 -1.34 26.94 -33.38
CA ASP A 24 -2.37 26.83 -34.40
C ASP A 24 -1.70 26.44 -35.71
N ARG A 25 -2.04 25.31 -36.26
CA ARG A 25 -1.91 25.02 -37.70
C ARG A 25 -3.11 24.20 -38.15
N GLU A 26 -4.06 24.92 -38.70
CA GLU A 26 -4.97 24.40 -39.69
C GLU A 26 -4.17 24.07 -40.97
N GLY A 27 -4.43 22.91 -41.56
CA GLY A 27 -3.87 22.46 -42.81
C GLY A 27 -4.67 21.28 -43.34
N ARG A 28 -5.70 21.62 -44.16
CA ARG A 28 -6.36 20.67 -45.06
C ARG A 28 -5.34 20.11 -46.05
N GLY A 29 -5.37 18.83 -46.34
CA GLY A 29 -4.55 18.20 -47.36
C GLY A 29 -5.03 16.80 -47.68
N ASP A 30 -5.52 16.68 -48.84
CA ASP A 30 -6.22 15.59 -49.56
C ASP A 30 -5.65 14.17 -49.43
N VAL A 31 -6.59 13.26 -49.50
CA VAL A 31 -6.47 11.81 -49.69
C VAL A 31 -5.81 11.48 -51.02
N GLY A 32 -4.65 10.84 -50.98
CA GLY A 32 -4.00 10.20 -52.12
C GLY A 32 -3.93 8.70 -51.97
N ILE A 33 -4.88 7.99 -52.60
CA ILE A 33 -4.86 6.53 -52.72
C ILE A 33 -3.85 6.16 -53.84
N ILE A 34 -2.73 5.55 -53.47
CA ILE A 34 -1.81 4.95 -54.44
C ILE A 34 -2.09 3.44 -54.48
N ARG A 35 -2.76 3.01 -55.56
CA ARG A 35 -2.84 1.63 -56.00
C ARG A 35 -1.58 1.31 -56.83
N SER A 36 -0.81 0.33 -56.45
CA SER A 36 0.22 -0.27 -57.28
C SER A 36 -0.31 -1.51 -58.01
N PRO A 37 0.04 -1.71 -59.30
CA PRO A 37 -0.57 -2.76 -60.13
C PRO A 37 0.14 -4.11 -59.96
N VAL A 38 -0.69 -5.15 -59.91
CA VAL A 38 -0.30 -6.55 -60.01
C VAL A 38 0.14 -6.81 -61.47
N ARG A 39 1.42 -7.21 -61.67
CA ARG A 39 1.88 -7.78 -62.95
C ARG A 39 1.69 -9.29 -62.89
N ALA A 40 0.76 -9.77 -63.72
CA ALA A 40 0.68 -11.15 -64.11
C ALA A 40 1.76 -11.42 -65.17
N SER A 41 2.63 -12.41 -64.93
CA SER A 41 3.48 -12.98 -65.96
C SER A 41 3.03 -14.41 -66.23
N THR A 42 2.43 -14.57 -67.41
CA THR A 42 2.23 -15.84 -68.10
C THR A 42 3.53 -16.32 -68.66
N SER A 43 3.92 -17.56 -68.35
CA SER A 43 4.98 -18.27 -69.07
C SER A 43 4.62 -19.73 -69.20
N THR A 44 4.22 -20.02 -70.40
CA THR A 44 4.30 -21.25 -71.24
C THR A 44 4.95 -22.49 -70.67
N ARG A 45 4.18 -23.59 -70.76
CA ARG A 45 4.67 -24.99 -70.75
C ARG A 45 5.46 -25.33 -72.02
N PRO A 46 6.37 -26.24 -71.92
CA PRO A 46 6.60 -27.25 -72.98
C PRO A 46 6.13 -28.63 -72.53
N ARG A 47 5.64 -29.33 -73.49
CA ARG A 47 5.17 -30.71 -73.47
C ARG A 47 6.33 -31.69 -73.67
N ASP A 48 6.03 -32.88 -73.17
CA ASP A 48 6.46 -34.21 -73.60
C ASP A 48 7.89 -34.67 -73.27
N GLU A 49 7.98 -35.68 -72.43
CA GLU A 49 8.50 -37.00 -72.94
C GLU A 49 8.17 -38.11 -71.93
N ALA A 50 8.00 -39.28 -72.54
CA ALA A 50 7.36 -40.46 -72.04
C ALA A 50 8.14 -41.29 -71.00
N GLY A 51 7.44 -41.88 -70.10
CA GLY A 51 7.58 -43.28 -69.82
C GLY A 51 8.72 -43.77 -68.91
N GLN A 52 8.47 -43.89 -67.58
CA GLN A 52 8.93 -45.05 -66.83
C GLN A 52 7.96 -45.42 -65.73
N PRO A 53 7.71 -46.72 -65.41
CA PRO A 53 6.77 -47.18 -64.43
C PRO A 53 7.27 -46.96 -62.97
N PRO A 54 6.37 -46.80 -62.00
CA PRO A 54 6.75 -46.56 -60.60
C PRO A 54 7.35 -47.83 -59.99
N HIS A 55 8.59 -47.71 -59.54
CA HIS A 55 9.19 -48.73 -58.68
C HIS A 55 8.44 -48.80 -57.35
N LEU A 56 7.73 -49.90 -57.15
CA LEU A 56 7.11 -50.30 -55.85
C LEU A 56 8.22 -50.40 -54.79
N LEU A 57 8.32 -49.39 -53.94
CA LEU A 57 9.13 -49.46 -52.72
C LEU A 57 8.62 -50.66 -51.90
N GLY A 58 9.50 -51.65 -51.79
CA GLY A 58 9.19 -52.92 -51.08
C GLY A 58 8.82 -52.65 -49.61
N ARG A 59 7.81 -53.44 -49.14
CA ARG A 59 7.31 -53.47 -47.75
C ARG A 59 8.41 -53.50 -46.64
N ARG A 60 9.63 -53.86 -47.00
CA ARG A 60 10.80 -53.92 -46.08
C ARG A 60 11.33 -52.57 -45.68
N ASN A 61 11.23 -51.54 -46.54
CA ASN A 61 11.73 -50.19 -46.24
C ASN A 61 10.79 -49.39 -45.37
N PHE A 62 9.49 -49.78 -45.29
CA PHE A 62 8.53 -49.12 -44.44
C PHE A 62 8.70 -49.53 -42.94
N LEU A 63 9.24 -50.68 -42.67
CA LEU A 63 9.48 -51.19 -41.30
C LEU A 63 10.73 -50.54 -40.65
N HIS A 64 11.68 -50.07 -41.43
CA HIS A 64 12.89 -49.36 -40.92
C HIS A 64 12.64 -47.87 -40.62
N LEU A 65 11.62 -47.25 -41.25
CA LEU A 65 11.22 -45.87 -40.95
C LEU A 65 10.32 -45.79 -39.71
N ALA A 66 9.57 -46.85 -39.39
CA ALA A 66 8.71 -46.87 -38.20
C ALA A 66 9.49 -47.14 -36.89
N ALA A 67 10.67 -47.73 -36.95
CA ALA A 67 11.52 -47.99 -35.77
C ALA A 67 12.37 -46.77 -35.34
N GLY A 68 12.55 -45.79 -36.22
CA GLY A 68 13.29 -44.54 -35.92
C GLY A 68 12.48 -43.46 -35.23
N ALA A 69 11.15 -43.54 -35.25
CA ALA A 69 10.26 -42.52 -34.63
C ALA A 69 9.96 -42.75 -33.15
N ALA A 70 10.35 -43.90 -32.57
CA ALA A 70 10.05 -44.26 -31.16
C ALA A 70 11.15 -43.84 -30.16
N ALA A 71 12.25 -43.20 -30.62
CA ALA A 71 13.34 -42.76 -29.76
C ALA A 71 13.44 -41.23 -29.79
N LEU A 72 12.32 -40.51 -29.74
CA LEU A 72 12.34 -39.13 -29.23
C LEU A 72 12.64 -39.26 -27.72
N PRO A 73 13.81 -38.77 -27.24
CA PRO A 73 13.99 -38.65 -25.82
C PRO A 73 12.82 -37.78 -25.32
N ALA A 74 12.02 -38.34 -24.40
CA ALA A 74 11.21 -37.53 -23.51
C ALA A 74 12.22 -36.61 -22.80
N VAL A 75 12.55 -35.49 -23.42
CA VAL A 75 13.20 -34.39 -22.74
C VAL A 75 12.14 -33.96 -21.74
N SER A 76 12.13 -34.66 -20.59
CA SER A 76 11.52 -34.15 -19.39
C SER A 76 12.00 -32.73 -19.31
N ARG A 77 11.12 -31.77 -19.60
CA ARG A 77 11.34 -30.38 -19.22
C ARG A 77 11.48 -30.46 -17.71
N VAL A 78 12.71 -30.71 -17.25
CA VAL A 78 13.09 -30.31 -15.90
C VAL A 78 12.77 -28.82 -15.92
N ALA A 79 11.60 -28.48 -15.45
CA ALA A 79 11.26 -27.10 -15.13
C ALA A 79 12.32 -26.74 -14.08
N TRP A 80 13.41 -26.15 -14.54
CA TRP A 80 14.33 -25.45 -13.66
C TRP A 80 13.42 -24.46 -12.96
N ALA A 81 13.10 -24.72 -11.71
CA ALA A 81 12.40 -23.77 -10.88
C ALA A 81 13.21 -22.48 -10.99
N GLN A 82 12.71 -21.57 -11.82
CA GLN A 82 13.41 -20.35 -12.15
C GLN A 82 13.64 -19.64 -10.83
N VAL A 83 14.89 -19.47 -10.42
CA VAL A 83 15.24 -18.94 -9.10
C VAL A 83 14.67 -17.51 -9.03
N TYR A 84 13.49 -17.37 -8.44
CA TYR A 84 12.87 -16.06 -8.23
C TYR A 84 13.67 -15.26 -7.19
N PRO A 85 13.88 -13.95 -7.36
CA PRO A 85 13.70 -13.18 -8.59
C PRO A 85 14.91 -13.27 -9.52
N THR A 86 14.71 -13.21 -10.86
CA THR A 86 15.78 -13.15 -11.87
C THR A 86 15.91 -11.78 -12.53
N ARG A 87 15.03 -10.85 -12.18
CA ARG A 87 14.99 -9.47 -12.67
C ARG A 87 14.44 -8.55 -11.60
N THR A 88 14.50 -7.26 -11.84
CA THR A 88 13.97 -6.22 -10.96
C THR A 88 12.51 -6.46 -10.61
N VAL A 89 12.18 -6.33 -9.32
CA VAL A 89 10.82 -6.37 -8.77
C VAL A 89 10.33 -4.95 -8.53
N ARG A 90 9.14 -4.63 -9.00
CA ARG A 90 8.48 -3.34 -8.71
C ARG A 90 7.71 -3.46 -7.40
N TYR A 91 7.93 -2.53 -6.49
CA TYR A 91 7.22 -2.46 -5.22
C TYR A 91 6.39 -1.17 -5.20
N ILE A 92 5.09 -1.30 -5.53
CA ILE A 92 4.16 -0.18 -5.64
C ILE A 92 3.73 0.27 -4.25
N VAL A 93 3.87 1.57 -4.01
CA VAL A 93 3.45 2.26 -2.78
C VAL A 93 2.29 3.17 -3.13
N SER A 94 1.11 2.89 -2.57
CA SER A 94 -0.12 3.64 -2.87
C SER A 94 -0.23 4.97 -2.11
N ALA A 95 0.88 5.48 -1.58
CA ALA A 95 0.98 6.73 -0.84
C ALA A 95 2.06 7.64 -1.42
N PRO A 96 2.03 8.95 -1.09
CA PRO A 96 3.09 9.88 -1.46
C PRO A 96 4.45 9.47 -0.87
N PRO A 97 5.57 9.89 -1.51
CA PRO A 97 6.91 9.71 -0.94
C PRO A 97 7.06 10.32 0.46
N ALA A 98 8.01 9.81 1.22
CA ALA A 98 8.38 10.25 2.57
C ALA A 98 7.33 10.02 3.67
N GLY A 99 6.18 9.42 3.37
CA GLY A 99 5.25 8.94 4.40
C GLY A 99 5.68 7.59 5.00
N ALA A 100 5.05 7.19 6.10
CA ALA A 100 5.39 5.94 6.80
C ALA A 100 5.36 4.70 5.86
N GLN A 101 4.36 4.62 4.98
CA GLN A 101 4.23 3.54 4.01
C GLN A 101 5.40 3.49 3.02
N ASP A 102 5.89 4.65 2.55
CA ASP A 102 7.04 4.76 1.65
C ASP A 102 8.34 4.39 2.36
N ILE A 103 8.54 4.90 3.57
CA ILE A 103 9.73 4.61 4.39
C ILE A 103 9.84 3.10 4.66
N LEU A 104 8.74 2.46 5.02
CA LEU A 104 8.69 1.01 5.26
C LEU A 104 8.94 0.20 3.99
N ALA A 105 8.36 0.63 2.88
CA ALA A 105 8.58 -0.03 1.59
C ALA A 105 10.05 0.07 1.15
N ARG A 106 10.71 1.22 1.37
CA ARG A 106 12.15 1.39 1.08
C ARG A 106 13.01 0.53 2.00
N LEU A 107 12.70 0.47 3.29
CA LEU A 107 13.41 -0.37 4.26
C LEU A 107 13.33 -1.86 3.85
N MET A 108 12.12 -2.36 3.58
CA MET A 108 11.93 -3.74 3.14
C MET A 108 12.45 -4.00 1.73
N GLY A 109 12.31 -3.05 0.82
CA GLY A 109 12.83 -3.14 -0.54
C GLY A 109 14.35 -3.24 -0.57
N GLN A 110 15.05 -2.47 0.26
CA GLN A 110 16.49 -2.58 0.44
C GLN A 110 16.88 -3.96 1.00
N TRP A 111 16.24 -4.37 2.10
CA TRP A 111 16.48 -5.69 2.70
C TRP A 111 16.31 -6.82 1.69
N LEU A 112 15.20 -6.83 0.95
CA LEU A 112 14.91 -7.86 -0.06
C LEU A 112 15.91 -7.81 -1.22
N SER A 113 16.35 -6.61 -1.61
CA SER A 113 17.35 -6.46 -2.68
C SER A 113 18.69 -7.09 -2.29
N GLU A 114 19.14 -6.85 -1.07
CA GLU A 114 20.38 -7.42 -0.53
C GLU A 114 20.29 -8.94 -0.37
N ARG A 115 19.16 -9.45 0.07
CA ARG A 115 18.95 -10.87 0.35
C ARG A 115 18.69 -11.72 -0.88
N LEU A 116 17.99 -11.17 -1.87
CA LEU A 116 17.53 -11.90 -3.06
C LEU A 116 18.35 -11.59 -4.32
N GLY A 117 19.30 -10.65 -4.25
CA GLY A 117 20.24 -10.35 -5.34
C GLY A 117 19.64 -9.64 -6.55
N GLN A 118 18.41 -9.14 -6.44
CA GLN A 118 17.73 -8.35 -7.47
C GLN A 118 17.13 -7.08 -6.85
N GLN A 119 17.08 -5.99 -7.62
CA GLN A 119 16.56 -4.72 -7.13
C GLN A 119 15.05 -4.77 -6.89
N PHE A 120 14.61 -4.30 -5.72
CA PHE A 120 13.21 -4.01 -5.41
C PHE A 120 13.00 -2.50 -5.52
N VAL A 121 12.48 -2.06 -6.66
CA VAL A 121 12.34 -0.62 -6.99
C VAL A 121 11.00 -0.09 -6.49
N ILE A 122 11.06 0.94 -5.65
CA ILE A 122 9.87 1.60 -5.11
C ILE A 122 9.25 2.52 -6.16
N ASP A 123 7.96 2.32 -6.42
CA ASP A 123 7.14 3.10 -7.37
C ASP A 123 5.94 3.69 -6.63
N ASN A 124 6.02 4.98 -6.28
CA ASN A 124 4.94 5.67 -5.58
C ASN A 124 3.82 6.03 -6.56
N ARG A 125 2.61 5.51 -6.29
CA ARG A 125 1.37 5.77 -7.05
C ARG A 125 0.25 6.21 -6.13
N PRO A 126 0.31 7.44 -5.61
CA PRO A 126 -0.72 7.98 -4.73
C PRO A 126 -2.00 8.33 -5.48
N GLY A 127 -3.08 8.53 -4.73
CA GLY A 127 -4.35 9.05 -5.23
C GLY A 127 -5.52 8.07 -5.08
N GLY A 128 -6.74 8.64 -5.14
CA GLY A 128 -7.99 7.90 -4.94
C GLY A 128 -8.06 7.16 -3.60
N GLY A 129 -7.53 7.75 -2.51
CA GLY A 129 -7.50 7.08 -1.21
C GLY A 129 -6.68 5.79 -1.20
N THR A 130 -5.61 5.69 -1.98
CA THR A 130 -4.76 4.51 -2.23
C THR A 130 -5.23 3.57 -3.35
N ASN A 131 -6.42 3.78 -3.91
CA ASN A 131 -7.01 2.88 -4.90
C ASN A 131 -6.23 2.83 -6.21
N ILE A 132 -5.60 3.96 -6.65
CA ILE A 132 -4.82 4.01 -7.90
C ILE A 132 -3.62 3.04 -7.85
N GLY A 133 -2.85 3.06 -6.76
CA GLY A 133 -1.72 2.14 -6.58
C GLY A 133 -2.17 0.69 -6.43
N THR A 134 -3.25 0.45 -5.70
CA THR A 134 -3.83 -0.89 -5.51
C THR A 134 -4.32 -1.48 -6.83
N GLU A 135 -5.07 -0.72 -7.62
CA GLU A 135 -5.58 -1.15 -8.94
C GLU A 135 -4.43 -1.47 -9.91
N ALA A 136 -3.34 -0.70 -9.86
CA ALA A 136 -2.16 -0.96 -10.69
C ALA A 136 -1.52 -2.32 -10.39
N VAL A 137 -1.57 -2.80 -9.13
CA VAL A 137 -1.08 -4.13 -8.75
C VAL A 137 -2.10 -5.21 -9.13
N VAL A 138 -3.38 -4.99 -8.88
CA VAL A 138 -4.45 -5.93 -9.27
C VAL A 138 -4.39 -6.27 -10.76
N ARG A 139 -4.04 -5.30 -11.60
CA ARG A 139 -3.92 -5.47 -13.07
C ARG A 139 -2.57 -5.99 -13.53
N ALA A 140 -1.60 -6.15 -12.63
CA ALA A 140 -0.28 -6.65 -12.97
C ALA A 140 -0.29 -8.18 -13.16
N PRO A 141 0.66 -8.75 -13.91
CA PRO A 141 0.85 -10.20 -13.97
C PRO A 141 1.09 -10.80 -12.58
N SER A 142 0.52 -11.97 -12.33
CA SER A 142 0.67 -12.72 -11.08
C SER A 142 1.97 -13.55 -11.06
N ASP A 143 3.10 -12.92 -11.43
CA ASP A 143 4.40 -13.56 -11.56
C ASP A 143 5.39 -13.18 -10.42
N GLY A 144 4.90 -12.43 -9.43
CA GLY A 144 5.68 -11.98 -8.27
C GLY A 144 6.58 -10.75 -8.53
N TYR A 145 6.64 -10.21 -9.76
CA TYR A 145 7.49 -9.06 -10.08
C TYR A 145 6.81 -7.69 -9.89
N THR A 146 5.58 -7.70 -9.40
CA THR A 146 4.90 -6.48 -8.95
C THR A 146 4.28 -6.75 -7.58
N LEU A 147 4.71 -5.99 -6.58
CA LEU A 147 4.23 -6.10 -5.21
C LEU A 147 3.48 -4.82 -4.81
N LEU A 148 2.60 -4.93 -3.83
CA LEU A 148 1.88 -3.81 -3.22
C LEU A 148 2.35 -3.59 -1.79
N SER A 149 2.70 -2.36 -1.45
CA SER A 149 2.71 -1.93 -0.06
C SER A 149 1.27 -1.75 0.40
N VAL A 150 0.83 -2.63 1.29
CA VAL A 150 -0.54 -2.64 1.82
C VAL A 150 -0.59 -1.86 3.12
N ALA A 151 -1.67 -1.09 3.32
CA ALA A 151 -1.95 -0.37 4.56
C ALA A 151 -3.44 -0.38 4.86
N LEU A 152 -3.81 -0.03 6.08
CA LEU A 152 -5.19 -0.01 6.57
C LEU A 152 -6.21 0.66 5.61
N PRO A 153 -5.91 1.79 4.93
CA PRO A 153 -6.88 2.39 4.00
C PRO A 153 -7.38 1.44 2.92
N ALA A 154 -6.58 0.47 2.47
CA ALA A 154 -7.02 -0.51 1.49
C ALA A 154 -8.18 -1.38 2.01
N ALA A 155 -8.18 -1.73 3.29
CA ALA A 155 -9.28 -2.45 3.95
C ALA A 155 -10.52 -1.56 4.15
N VAL A 156 -10.32 -0.31 4.58
CA VAL A 156 -11.40 0.69 4.77
C VAL A 156 -12.12 0.97 3.45
N ASN A 157 -11.38 1.10 2.37
CA ASN A 157 -11.90 1.45 1.04
C ASN A 157 -12.87 0.42 0.47
N THR A 158 -12.80 -0.84 0.89
CA THR A 158 -13.77 -1.87 0.47
C THR A 158 -15.22 -1.52 0.83
N THR A 159 -15.40 -0.69 1.86
CA THR A 159 -16.73 -0.20 2.28
C THR A 159 -16.92 1.28 1.95
N LEU A 160 -15.84 2.07 2.00
CA LEU A 160 -15.89 3.53 1.80
C LEU A 160 -16.23 3.89 0.34
N TYR A 161 -15.74 3.13 -0.63
CA TYR A 161 -15.99 3.36 -2.05
C TYR A 161 -17.01 2.36 -2.58
N GLU A 162 -18.20 2.83 -2.93
CA GLU A 162 -19.30 1.98 -3.44
C GLU A 162 -18.96 1.29 -4.78
N LYS A 163 -18.09 1.90 -5.59
CA LYS A 163 -17.74 1.41 -6.93
C LYS A 163 -16.23 1.36 -7.11
N LEU A 164 -15.63 0.22 -6.78
CA LEU A 164 -14.25 -0.10 -7.11
C LEU A 164 -14.21 -1.05 -8.31
N ASN A 165 -13.24 -0.85 -9.22
CA ASN A 165 -13.01 -1.73 -10.37
C ASN A 165 -12.31 -3.04 -9.98
N PHE A 166 -12.10 -3.27 -8.68
CA PHE A 166 -11.44 -4.44 -8.12
C PHE A 166 -12.03 -4.78 -6.74
N ASN A 167 -11.78 -5.99 -6.27
CA ASN A 167 -12.06 -6.41 -4.91
C ASN A 167 -10.74 -6.68 -4.18
N PHE A 168 -10.39 -5.84 -3.21
CA PHE A 168 -9.10 -5.91 -2.52
C PHE A 168 -8.84 -7.29 -1.90
N ILE A 169 -9.83 -7.87 -1.23
CA ILE A 169 -9.71 -9.18 -0.54
C ILE A 169 -9.50 -10.33 -1.55
N ARG A 170 -10.20 -10.26 -2.70
CA ARG A 170 -10.12 -11.32 -3.73
C ARG A 170 -8.90 -11.18 -4.61
N ASP A 171 -8.54 -9.93 -4.97
CA ASP A 171 -7.62 -9.66 -6.07
C ASP A 171 -6.18 -9.39 -5.60
N ILE A 172 -5.94 -9.28 -4.28
CA ILE A 172 -4.61 -9.15 -3.67
C ILE A 172 -4.34 -10.35 -2.75
N ALA A 173 -3.30 -11.10 -3.07
CA ALA A 173 -2.77 -12.15 -2.20
C ALA A 173 -1.92 -11.53 -1.08
N PRO A 174 -2.19 -11.85 0.22
CA PRO A 174 -1.34 -11.42 1.32
C PRO A 174 0.02 -12.13 1.25
N VAL A 175 1.10 -11.37 1.46
CA VAL A 175 2.48 -11.89 1.51
C VAL A 175 3.00 -11.90 2.93
N ALA A 176 3.04 -10.73 3.60
CA ALA A 176 3.52 -10.60 4.97
C ALA A 176 3.03 -9.30 5.61
N GLY A 177 2.73 -9.35 6.91
CA GLY A 177 2.69 -8.15 7.74
C GLY A 177 4.11 -7.62 7.98
N ILE A 178 4.24 -6.31 8.17
CA ILE A 178 5.53 -5.67 8.50
C ILE A 178 5.48 -5.08 9.89
N MET A 179 4.53 -4.17 10.12
CA MET A 179 4.48 -3.35 11.31
C MET A 179 3.04 -2.99 11.67
N ARG A 180 2.76 -2.89 12.96
CA ARG A 180 1.56 -2.28 13.50
C ARG A 180 1.95 -0.99 14.21
N VAL A 181 1.18 0.09 14.04
CA VAL A 181 1.42 1.40 14.65
C VAL A 181 0.26 1.73 15.55
N GLY A 182 0.57 2.01 16.82
CA GLY A 182 -0.39 2.51 17.79
C GLY A 182 -0.64 4.00 17.63
N LEU A 183 -1.78 4.43 18.18
CA LEU A 183 -2.12 5.83 18.35
C LEU A 183 -2.23 6.14 19.85
N VAL A 184 -2.13 7.41 20.18
CA VAL A 184 -2.34 7.95 21.53
C VAL A 184 -3.53 8.89 21.47
N VAL A 185 -4.48 8.73 22.37
CA VAL A 185 -5.51 9.73 22.59
C VAL A 185 -4.89 10.90 23.31
N VAL A 186 -4.75 12.01 22.62
CA VAL A 186 -4.18 13.23 23.17
C VAL A 186 -5.19 14.37 23.13
N VAL A 187 -5.11 15.23 24.12
CA VAL A 187 -5.96 16.43 24.22
C VAL A 187 -5.10 17.68 24.41
N ASN A 188 -5.60 18.81 23.92
CA ASN A 188 -5.04 20.11 24.26
C ASN A 188 -5.22 20.35 25.78
N PRO A 189 -4.23 20.87 26.51
CA PRO A 189 -4.32 21.13 27.96
C PRO A 189 -5.47 22.02 28.41
N SER A 190 -6.06 22.83 27.50
CA SER A 190 -7.27 23.62 27.77
C SER A 190 -8.53 22.77 28.05
N VAL A 191 -8.52 21.51 27.62
CA VAL A 191 -9.58 20.55 27.94
C VAL A 191 -9.29 19.93 29.30
N SER A 192 -10.15 20.17 30.28
CA SER A 192 -9.95 19.76 31.69
C SER A 192 -10.33 18.28 31.90
N VAL A 193 -9.65 17.37 31.19
CA VAL A 193 -9.82 15.91 31.32
C VAL A 193 -8.44 15.24 31.45
N ASN A 194 -8.33 14.18 32.26
CA ASN A 194 -7.09 13.45 32.53
C ASN A 194 -7.18 11.96 32.19
N THR A 195 -8.40 11.46 31.96
CA THR A 195 -8.67 10.05 31.75
C THR A 195 -9.66 9.84 30.60
N ILE A 196 -9.72 8.63 30.07
CA ILE A 196 -10.72 8.26 29.05
C ILE A 196 -12.16 8.39 29.58
N PRO A 197 -12.51 7.92 30.79
CA PRO A 197 -13.85 8.15 31.33
C PRO A 197 -14.22 9.63 31.46
N GLU A 198 -13.28 10.50 31.89
CA GLU A 198 -13.51 11.94 31.92
C GLU A 198 -13.73 12.54 30.53
N LEU A 199 -12.97 12.10 29.51
CA LEU A 199 -13.18 12.54 28.13
C LEU A 199 -14.59 12.15 27.64
N ILE A 200 -15.02 10.92 27.88
CA ILE A 200 -16.35 10.45 27.51
C ILE A 200 -17.45 11.30 28.19
N ALA A 201 -17.32 11.55 29.48
CA ALA A 201 -18.25 12.38 30.21
C ALA A 201 -18.27 13.84 29.71
N TYR A 202 -17.07 14.40 29.45
CA TYR A 202 -16.89 15.76 28.96
C TYR A 202 -17.55 15.97 27.59
N THR A 203 -17.34 15.03 26.64
CA THR A 203 -17.92 15.13 25.30
C THR A 203 -19.44 15.02 25.32
N LYS A 204 -20.01 14.15 26.17
CA LYS A 204 -21.44 14.02 26.34
C LYS A 204 -22.10 15.26 27.00
N ALA A 205 -21.36 15.92 27.89
CA ALA A 205 -21.83 17.16 28.54
C ALA A 205 -21.68 18.40 27.65
N ASN A 206 -20.88 18.32 26.59
CA ASN A 206 -20.58 19.41 25.65
C ASN A 206 -20.83 19.01 24.19
N PRO A 207 -22.05 18.62 23.80
CA PRO A 207 -22.35 18.14 22.48
C PRO A 207 -21.99 19.18 21.39
N GLY A 208 -21.35 18.72 20.33
CA GLY A 208 -20.93 19.55 19.20
C GLY A 208 -19.79 20.55 19.47
N LYS A 209 -19.20 20.57 20.70
CA LYS A 209 -18.15 21.53 21.07
C LYS A 209 -16.74 20.96 21.06
N VAL A 210 -16.60 19.64 20.98
CA VAL A 210 -15.30 18.96 20.97
C VAL A 210 -14.96 18.56 19.55
N ASN A 211 -13.91 19.15 19.01
CA ASN A 211 -13.41 18.87 17.66
C ASN A 211 -12.23 17.89 17.74
N MET A 212 -12.26 16.87 16.90
CA MET A 212 -11.21 15.87 16.75
C MET A 212 -10.48 16.06 15.42
N ALA A 213 -9.17 16.33 15.46
CA ALA A 213 -8.35 16.38 14.27
C ALA A 213 -7.96 14.98 13.78
N SER A 214 -7.88 14.80 12.47
CA SER A 214 -7.29 13.63 11.83
C SER A 214 -6.43 14.01 10.63
N ALA A 215 -5.66 13.02 10.13
CA ALA A 215 -4.83 13.19 8.93
C ALA A 215 -5.64 13.11 7.61
N GLY A 216 -6.97 13.11 7.67
CA GLY A 216 -7.89 13.03 6.55
C GLY A 216 -8.88 11.86 6.66
N ASN A 217 -9.86 11.84 5.77
CA ASN A 217 -10.91 10.82 5.75
C ASN A 217 -10.35 9.41 5.50
N GLY A 218 -10.84 8.42 6.24
CA GLY A 218 -10.41 7.01 6.11
C GLY A 218 -9.01 6.71 6.65
N THR A 219 -8.28 7.69 7.18
CA THR A 219 -6.98 7.47 7.82
C THR A 219 -7.13 6.80 9.18
N THR A 220 -6.08 6.18 9.69
CA THR A 220 -6.09 5.51 11.00
C THR A 220 -6.55 6.42 12.14
N PRO A 221 -6.06 7.68 12.28
CA PRO A 221 -6.56 8.62 13.28
C PRO A 221 -8.07 8.88 13.20
N HIS A 222 -8.60 9.06 11.99
CA HIS A 222 -10.02 9.25 11.78
C HIS A 222 -10.82 8.02 12.22
N MET A 223 -10.44 6.85 11.70
CA MET A 223 -11.14 5.59 11.98
C MET A 223 -11.12 5.24 13.49
N ALA A 224 -9.99 5.51 14.17
CA ALA A 224 -9.88 5.29 15.60
C ALA A 224 -10.87 6.17 16.41
N GLY A 225 -10.99 7.44 16.02
CA GLY A 225 -11.96 8.36 16.64
C GLY A 225 -13.40 7.95 16.36
N GLU A 226 -13.74 7.54 15.16
CA GLU A 226 -15.09 7.08 14.83
C GLU A 226 -15.45 5.76 15.54
N LEU A 227 -14.49 4.84 15.70
CA LEU A 227 -14.67 3.65 16.53
C LEU A 227 -14.93 4.05 18.01
N PHE A 228 -14.19 5.03 18.52
CA PHE A 228 -14.38 5.54 19.87
C PHE A 228 -15.79 6.12 20.05
N LYS A 229 -16.27 6.92 19.10
CA LYS A 229 -17.65 7.46 19.10
C LYS A 229 -18.69 6.33 19.07
N LEU A 230 -18.49 5.34 18.18
CA LEU A 230 -19.39 4.18 18.06
C LEU A 230 -19.53 3.42 19.38
N MET A 231 -18.40 3.16 20.06
CA MET A 231 -18.40 2.33 21.26
C MET A 231 -18.81 3.06 22.54
N THR A 232 -18.62 4.39 22.59
CA THR A 232 -18.84 5.17 23.83
C THR A 232 -20.05 6.09 23.77
N GLY A 233 -20.54 6.38 22.57
CA GLY A 233 -21.54 7.44 22.37
C GLY A 233 -20.98 8.84 22.64
N ALA A 234 -19.66 9.04 22.56
CA ALA A 234 -19.03 10.35 22.69
C ALA A 234 -19.45 11.26 21.53
N ASP A 235 -19.84 12.50 21.84
CA ASP A 235 -20.16 13.50 20.82
C ASP A 235 -18.92 14.31 20.49
N ILE A 236 -18.28 13.97 19.39
CA ILE A 236 -17.04 14.57 18.90
C ILE A 236 -17.19 14.86 17.41
N VAL A 237 -16.93 16.10 17.02
CA VAL A 237 -16.97 16.54 15.62
C VAL A 237 -15.63 16.24 14.94
N HIS A 238 -15.66 15.51 13.84
CA HIS A 238 -14.44 15.23 13.07
C HIS A 238 -14.04 16.40 12.18
N VAL A 239 -12.76 16.79 12.24
CA VAL A 239 -12.13 17.85 11.41
C VAL A 239 -10.96 17.21 10.63
N PRO A 240 -11.12 16.93 9.32
CA PRO A 240 -10.07 16.34 8.51
C PRO A 240 -9.02 17.38 8.10
N TYR A 241 -7.75 16.97 8.13
CA TYR A 241 -6.60 17.75 7.65
C TYR A 241 -5.88 17.02 6.50
N ARG A 242 -5.05 17.75 5.75
CA ARG A 242 -4.20 17.15 4.70
C ARG A 242 -2.90 16.59 5.31
N GLY A 243 -3.04 15.62 6.24
CA GLY A 243 -1.92 14.98 6.93
C GLY A 243 -1.88 15.29 8.43
N GLU A 244 -0.99 14.57 9.14
CA GLU A 244 -0.90 14.64 10.60
C GLU A 244 -0.26 15.94 11.12
N ALA A 245 0.72 16.49 10.38
CA ALA A 245 1.45 17.68 10.81
C ALA A 245 0.55 18.93 10.96
N PRO A 246 -0.30 19.33 9.99
CA PRO A 246 -1.23 20.45 10.20
C PRO A 246 -2.27 20.14 11.27
N ALA A 247 -2.75 18.90 11.41
CA ALA A 247 -3.66 18.51 12.48
C ALA A 247 -3.04 18.71 13.87
N LEU A 248 -1.77 18.30 14.03
CA LEU A 248 -1.02 18.50 15.27
C LEU A 248 -0.80 19.99 15.58
N THR A 249 -0.53 20.80 14.57
CA THR A 249 -0.34 22.24 14.74
C THR A 249 -1.60 22.90 15.32
N ASP A 250 -2.76 22.57 14.79
CA ASP A 250 -4.03 23.13 15.25
C ASP A 250 -4.45 22.56 16.61
N LEU A 251 -4.10 21.32 16.92
CA LEU A 251 -4.27 20.76 18.25
C LEU A 251 -3.41 21.51 19.29
N LEU A 252 -2.15 21.77 18.99
CA LEU A 252 -1.26 22.54 19.85
C LEU A 252 -1.75 23.98 20.05
N GLY A 253 -2.32 24.58 18.99
CA GLY A 253 -2.93 25.91 19.02
C GLY A 253 -4.31 25.95 19.68
N GLY A 254 -4.89 24.82 20.09
CA GLY A 254 -6.22 24.74 20.73
C GLY A 254 -7.40 24.95 19.78
N GLN A 255 -7.18 25.00 18.45
CA GLN A 255 -8.25 25.12 17.44
C GLN A 255 -9.12 23.86 17.40
N VAL A 256 -8.51 22.71 17.71
CA VAL A 256 -9.19 21.43 17.94
C VAL A 256 -8.78 20.90 19.31
N GLN A 257 -9.61 20.04 19.90
CA GLN A 257 -9.49 19.65 21.31
C GLN A 257 -8.87 18.28 21.50
N VAL A 258 -9.08 17.36 20.55
CA VAL A 258 -8.71 15.94 20.66
C VAL A 258 -8.04 15.48 19.38
N MET A 259 -7.11 14.54 19.50
CA MET A 259 -6.53 13.81 18.37
C MET A 259 -6.16 12.38 18.80
N PHE A 260 -6.36 11.43 17.90
CA PHE A 260 -5.79 10.09 17.97
C PHE A 260 -4.45 10.14 17.19
N GLY A 261 -3.40 10.64 17.83
CA GLY A 261 -2.12 10.92 17.20
C GLY A 261 -1.22 9.70 17.12
N SER A 262 -0.37 9.62 16.09
CA SER A 262 0.61 8.53 15.94
C SER A 262 1.63 8.53 17.07
N GLU A 263 1.95 7.34 17.59
CA GLU A 263 3.04 7.15 18.56
C GLU A 263 4.41 7.60 18.02
N ALA A 264 4.57 7.76 16.71
CA ALA A 264 5.78 8.33 16.12
C ALA A 264 5.85 9.85 16.22
N VAL A 265 4.73 10.56 16.42
CA VAL A 265 4.65 12.02 16.24
C VAL A 265 4.38 12.76 17.56
N VAL A 266 3.47 12.23 18.39
CA VAL A 266 3.01 12.97 19.60
C VAL A 266 3.90 12.87 20.83
N PRO A 267 4.82 11.89 21.02
CA PRO A 267 5.55 11.71 22.28
C PRO A 267 6.39 12.92 22.70
N GLU A 268 6.99 13.65 21.76
CA GLU A 268 7.77 14.86 22.06
C GLU A 268 6.89 15.96 22.67
N GLN A 269 5.69 16.14 22.13
CA GLN A 269 4.74 17.16 22.57
C GLN A 269 4.14 16.80 23.96
N ILE A 270 3.98 15.49 24.22
CA ILE A 270 3.55 14.98 25.52
C ILE A 270 4.64 15.24 26.56
N ARG A 271 5.91 14.87 26.27
CA ARG A 271 7.06 15.11 27.19
C ARG A 271 7.28 16.61 27.46
N ALA A 272 7.02 17.45 26.46
CA ALA A 272 7.10 18.91 26.59
C ALA A 272 5.90 19.54 27.34
N GLY A 273 4.92 18.73 27.78
CA GLY A 273 3.70 19.21 28.45
C GLY A 273 2.75 20.02 27.56
N LYS A 274 2.97 20.05 26.24
CA LYS A 274 2.16 20.78 25.29
C LYS A 274 0.86 20.04 24.93
N LEU A 275 0.85 18.72 25.13
CA LEU A 275 -0.31 17.86 24.98
C LEU A 275 -0.45 16.97 26.21
N ARG A 276 -1.69 16.65 26.58
CA ARG A 276 -1.99 15.66 27.60
C ARG A 276 -2.38 14.35 26.93
N ALA A 277 -1.62 13.28 27.22
CA ALA A 277 -1.95 11.93 26.80
C ALA A 277 -2.93 11.29 27.78
N LEU A 278 -3.95 10.59 27.27
CA LEU A 278 -4.96 9.92 28.10
C LEU A 278 -4.79 8.40 28.09
N ALA A 279 -4.58 7.80 26.91
CA ALA A 279 -4.41 6.35 26.74
C ALA A 279 -3.84 6.03 25.36
N VAL A 280 -3.26 4.83 25.20
CA VAL A 280 -2.92 4.27 23.89
C VAL A 280 -4.10 3.48 23.31
N THR A 281 -4.18 3.42 21.98
CA THR A 281 -5.32 2.79 21.28
C THR A 281 -5.12 1.31 20.99
N THR A 282 -3.92 0.81 21.23
CA THR A 282 -3.54 -0.60 21.03
C THR A 282 -4.11 -1.50 22.12
N ALA A 283 -4.25 -2.80 21.81
CA ALA A 283 -4.72 -3.80 22.80
C ALA A 283 -3.75 -4.02 23.98
N ARG A 284 -2.50 -3.59 23.84
CA ARG A 284 -1.46 -3.67 24.88
C ARG A 284 -0.81 -2.32 25.04
N ARG A 285 -0.22 -2.06 26.21
CA ARG A 285 0.54 -0.83 26.48
C ARG A 285 1.67 -0.65 25.47
N SER A 286 1.94 0.60 25.13
CA SER A 286 3.06 0.95 24.24
C SER A 286 4.41 0.77 24.95
N GLN A 287 5.44 0.38 24.17
CA GLN A 287 6.81 0.38 24.67
C GLN A 287 7.40 1.80 24.74
N LEU A 288 6.87 2.73 23.95
CA LEU A 288 7.31 4.14 23.93
C LEU A 288 6.67 4.97 25.05
N LEU A 289 5.48 4.55 25.53
CA LEU A 289 4.69 5.24 26.55
C LEU A 289 4.12 4.20 27.54
N PRO A 290 4.98 3.47 28.26
CA PRO A 290 4.57 2.34 29.11
C PRO A 290 3.71 2.75 30.31
N GLU A 291 3.76 4.03 30.68
CA GLU A 291 2.95 4.61 31.75
C GLU A 291 1.47 4.76 31.37
N LEU A 292 1.16 4.83 30.08
CA LEU A 292 -0.23 5.00 29.63
C LEU A 292 -1.01 3.68 29.68
N SER A 293 -2.22 3.77 30.16
CA SER A 293 -3.22 2.71 30.04
C SER A 293 -3.68 2.55 28.58
N THR A 294 -4.33 1.44 28.25
CA THR A 294 -5.01 1.30 26.97
C THR A 294 -6.42 1.89 27.02
N VAL A 295 -6.97 2.34 25.87
CA VAL A 295 -8.38 2.70 25.81
C VAL A 295 -9.25 1.49 26.16
N GLY A 296 -8.83 0.28 25.80
CA GLY A 296 -9.50 -0.98 26.09
C GLY A 296 -9.66 -1.26 27.60
N ASP A 297 -8.78 -0.71 28.47
CA ASP A 297 -8.92 -0.82 29.93
C ASP A 297 -10.20 -0.12 30.44
N PHE A 298 -10.72 0.85 29.72
CA PHE A 298 -11.92 1.64 30.06
C PHE A 298 -13.11 1.36 29.13
N VAL A 299 -12.84 0.95 27.89
CA VAL A 299 -13.82 0.65 26.85
C VAL A 299 -13.57 -0.76 26.34
N PRO A 300 -14.14 -1.79 26.98
CA PRO A 300 -13.86 -3.19 26.66
C PRO A 300 -14.07 -3.51 25.17
N GLY A 301 -13.05 -4.14 24.56
CA GLY A 301 -13.06 -4.48 23.13
C GLY A 301 -12.63 -3.35 22.19
N TYR A 302 -12.30 -2.16 22.69
CA TYR A 302 -11.70 -1.12 21.86
C TYR A 302 -10.25 -1.47 21.52
N GLU A 303 -9.95 -1.46 20.25
CA GLU A 303 -8.59 -1.54 19.69
C GLU A 303 -8.58 -0.85 18.34
N ALA A 304 -7.65 0.09 18.16
CA ALA A 304 -7.43 0.78 16.91
C ALA A 304 -5.93 0.95 16.66
N SER A 305 -5.45 0.45 15.55
CA SER A 305 -4.06 0.59 15.15
C SER A 305 -3.95 0.64 13.62
N GLY A 306 -2.96 1.36 13.12
CA GLY A 306 -2.53 1.23 11.74
C GLY A 306 -1.73 -0.05 11.56
N TRP A 307 -1.69 -0.57 10.35
CA TRP A 307 -0.81 -1.69 10.00
C TRP A 307 -0.33 -1.56 8.57
N PHE A 308 0.83 -2.15 8.33
CA PHE A 308 1.50 -2.17 7.04
C PHE A 308 1.97 -3.58 6.71
N GLY A 309 1.96 -3.89 5.43
CA GLY A 309 2.42 -5.18 4.95
C GLY A 309 2.68 -5.19 3.45
N VAL A 310 2.88 -6.38 2.94
CA VAL A 310 3.14 -6.65 1.52
C VAL A 310 2.04 -7.54 0.96
N GLY A 311 1.54 -7.18 -0.20
CA GLY A 311 0.64 -7.98 -1.02
C GLY A 311 1.20 -8.20 -2.41
N ALA A 312 0.64 -9.15 -3.13
CA ALA A 312 0.93 -9.45 -4.53
C ALA A 312 -0.39 -9.62 -5.30
N PRO A 313 -0.40 -9.61 -6.64
CA PRO A 313 -1.59 -9.97 -7.41
C PRO A 313 -2.11 -11.36 -7.03
N ALA A 314 -3.44 -11.53 -6.97
CA ALA A 314 -4.04 -12.84 -6.77
C ALA A 314 -3.55 -13.84 -7.84
N GLY A 315 -3.32 -15.10 -7.44
CA GLY A 315 -2.75 -16.11 -8.32
C GLY A 315 -1.22 -16.07 -8.46
N THR A 316 -0.52 -15.22 -7.72
CA THR A 316 0.95 -15.31 -7.58
C THR A 316 1.32 -16.69 -7.01
N PRO A 317 2.28 -17.41 -7.61
CA PRO A 317 2.67 -18.76 -7.16
C PRO A 317 3.01 -18.78 -5.66
N VAL A 318 2.54 -19.83 -4.98
CA VAL A 318 2.71 -19.98 -3.52
C VAL A 318 4.18 -20.00 -3.11
N GLU A 319 5.04 -20.59 -3.93
CA GLU A 319 6.48 -20.66 -3.67
C GLU A 319 7.14 -19.28 -3.67
N ILE A 320 6.61 -18.35 -4.47
CA ILE A 320 7.05 -16.93 -4.50
C ILE A 320 6.56 -16.21 -3.25
N ILE A 321 5.29 -16.41 -2.89
CA ILE A 321 4.69 -15.83 -1.67
C ILE A 321 5.49 -16.30 -0.44
N ASP A 322 5.73 -17.59 -0.31
CA ASP A 322 6.44 -18.19 0.83
C ASP A 322 7.89 -17.70 0.91
N LYS A 323 8.57 -17.60 -0.24
CA LYS A 323 9.93 -17.07 -0.30
C LYS A 323 9.99 -15.61 0.16
N LEU A 324 9.09 -14.77 -0.34
CA LEU A 324 9.00 -13.37 0.09
C LEU A 324 8.65 -13.26 1.58
N ASN A 325 7.67 -14.02 2.05
CA ASN A 325 7.28 -14.06 3.46
C ASN A 325 8.47 -14.43 4.35
N LYS A 326 9.19 -15.50 4.02
CA LYS A 326 10.36 -15.95 4.75
C LYS A 326 11.44 -14.86 4.86
N GLU A 327 11.77 -14.20 3.75
CA GLU A 327 12.80 -13.16 3.75
C GLU A 327 12.33 -11.88 4.47
N ILE A 328 11.05 -11.51 4.37
CA ILE A 328 10.48 -10.39 5.12
C ILE A 328 10.54 -10.70 6.63
N ASN A 329 10.09 -11.88 7.08
CA ASN A 329 10.16 -12.27 8.49
C ASN A 329 11.61 -12.34 9.02
N ALA A 330 12.58 -12.74 8.18
CA ALA A 330 13.99 -12.67 8.52
C ALA A 330 14.44 -11.21 8.73
N GLY A 331 13.99 -10.28 7.88
CA GLY A 331 14.21 -8.85 8.05
C GLY A 331 13.60 -8.30 9.33
N LEU A 332 12.38 -8.69 9.64
CA LEU A 332 11.69 -8.29 10.87
C LEU A 332 12.37 -8.82 12.15
N SER A 333 13.17 -9.86 12.03
CA SER A 333 13.98 -10.42 13.13
C SER A 333 15.37 -9.77 13.22
N ASP A 334 15.82 -9.04 12.20
CA ASP A 334 17.09 -8.32 12.20
C ASP A 334 17.07 -7.16 13.19
N THR A 335 18.14 -7.01 13.97
CA THR A 335 18.23 -6.02 15.06
C THR A 335 18.12 -4.59 14.54
N LYS A 336 18.74 -4.27 13.39
CA LYS A 336 18.74 -2.91 12.82
C LYS A 336 17.37 -2.56 12.24
N VAL A 337 16.78 -3.50 11.50
CA VAL A 337 15.41 -3.34 10.95
C VAL A 337 14.42 -3.16 12.08
N LYS A 338 14.47 -4.03 13.10
CA LYS A 338 13.59 -3.95 14.28
C LYS A 338 13.73 -2.62 15.03
N ALA A 339 14.97 -2.17 15.28
CA ALA A 339 15.20 -0.86 15.90
C ALA A 339 14.56 0.27 15.07
N ARG A 340 14.71 0.22 13.73
CA ARG A 340 14.12 1.23 12.86
C ARG A 340 12.58 1.22 12.88
N LEU A 341 11.95 0.05 13.00
CA LEU A 341 10.50 -0.06 13.15
C LEU A 341 10.02 0.55 14.48
N ILE A 342 10.76 0.33 15.58
CA ILE A 342 10.47 0.93 16.87
C ILE A 342 10.61 2.46 16.80
N ASP A 343 11.68 2.98 16.18
CA ASP A 343 11.85 4.43 15.97
C ASP A 343 10.70 5.07 15.20
N LEU A 344 10.06 4.28 14.31
CA LEU A 344 8.86 4.69 13.56
C LEU A 344 7.56 4.53 14.39
N GLY A 345 7.65 4.25 15.68
CA GLY A 345 6.48 4.11 16.57
C GLY A 345 5.72 2.80 16.37
N GLY A 346 6.35 1.78 15.79
CA GLY A 346 5.68 0.55 15.46
C GLY A 346 6.15 -0.67 16.23
N THR A 347 5.30 -1.68 16.27
CA THR A 347 5.62 -3.04 16.70
C THR A 347 5.67 -3.98 15.52
N VAL A 348 6.60 -4.93 15.54
CA VAL A 348 6.75 -5.93 14.48
C VAL A 348 5.48 -6.76 14.32
N LEU A 349 5.07 -6.98 13.07
CA LEU A 349 3.90 -7.79 12.69
C LEU A 349 4.36 -9.00 11.87
N ALA A 350 5.24 -9.82 12.46
CA ALA A 350 5.71 -11.06 11.84
C ALA A 350 4.61 -12.13 11.86
N GLY A 351 4.58 -12.98 10.84
CA GLY A 351 3.61 -14.07 10.73
C GLY A 351 3.60 -14.70 9.35
N SER A 352 2.75 -15.71 9.19
CA SER A 352 2.51 -16.34 7.89
C SER A 352 1.68 -15.46 6.96
N PRO A 353 1.64 -15.75 5.65
CA PRO A 353 0.71 -15.10 4.72
C PRO A 353 -0.76 -15.26 5.16
N ALA A 354 -1.11 -16.40 5.74
CA ALA A 354 -2.45 -16.66 6.25
C ALA A 354 -2.80 -15.80 7.47
N ASP A 355 -1.85 -15.58 8.40
CA ASP A 355 -2.05 -14.67 9.55
C ASP A 355 -2.30 -13.24 9.08
N PHE A 356 -1.53 -12.78 8.09
CA PHE A 356 -1.72 -11.45 7.53
C PHE A 356 -3.03 -11.35 6.74
N GLY A 357 -3.41 -12.40 6.01
CA GLY A 357 -4.71 -12.48 5.34
C GLY A 357 -5.89 -12.42 6.32
N LYS A 358 -5.78 -13.14 7.44
CA LYS A 358 -6.78 -13.09 8.52
C LYS A 358 -6.90 -11.69 9.11
N LEU A 359 -5.76 -11.03 9.40
CA LEU A 359 -5.76 -9.65 9.87
C LEU A 359 -6.49 -8.72 8.90
N ILE A 360 -6.19 -8.80 7.59
CA ILE A 360 -6.84 -7.99 6.57
C ILE A 360 -8.36 -8.21 6.57
N ALA A 361 -8.80 -9.46 6.66
CA ALA A 361 -10.22 -9.80 6.68
C ALA A 361 -10.94 -9.24 7.94
N ASP A 362 -10.37 -9.49 9.12
CA ASP A 362 -10.91 -9.02 10.40
C ASP A 362 -10.98 -7.48 10.43
N GLU A 363 -9.93 -6.81 9.96
CA GLU A 363 -9.89 -5.34 9.88
C GLU A 363 -10.90 -4.80 8.86
N THR A 364 -11.07 -5.46 7.71
CA THR A 364 -12.07 -5.05 6.71
C THR A 364 -13.47 -5.11 7.29
N GLU A 365 -13.81 -6.16 8.03
CA GLU A 365 -15.12 -6.28 8.69
C GLU A 365 -15.30 -5.21 9.77
N LYS A 366 -14.31 -5.06 10.66
CA LYS A 366 -14.32 -4.07 11.74
C LYS A 366 -14.56 -2.67 11.20
N TRP A 367 -13.69 -2.22 10.29
CA TRP A 367 -13.76 -0.87 9.76
C TRP A 367 -14.96 -0.64 8.84
N GLY A 368 -15.45 -1.67 8.17
CA GLY A 368 -16.71 -1.60 7.44
C GLY A 368 -17.91 -1.24 8.32
N LYS A 369 -17.97 -1.75 9.57
CA LYS A 369 -18.97 -1.36 10.55
C LYS A 369 -18.85 0.10 10.95
N VAL A 370 -17.61 0.57 11.16
CA VAL A 370 -17.33 1.96 11.55
C VAL A 370 -17.68 2.94 10.44
N VAL A 371 -17.28 2.64 9.18
CA VAL A 371 -17.61 3.47 8.00
C VAL A 371 -19.13 3.65 7.86
N ARG A 372 -19.89 2.57 7.98
CA ARG A 372 -21.36 2.64 7.90
C ARG A 372 -21.99 3.42 9.05
N PHE A 373 -21.50 3.23 10.28
CA PHE A 373 -21.97 3.97 11.45
C PHE A 373 -21.74 5.47 11.31
N ALA A 374 -20.53 5.87 10.93
CA ALA A 374 -20.14 7.27 10.84
C ALA A 374 -20.64 7.96 9.55
N GLY A 375 -21.20 7.20 8.60
CA GLY A 375 -21.63 7.74 7.31
C GLY A 375 -20.51 8.40 6.52
N ILE A 376 -19.29 7.87 6.65
CA ILE A 376 -18.08 8.43 6.01
C ILE A 376 -18.23 8.32 4.50
N LYS A 377 -17.95 9.44 3.81
CA LYS A 377 -17.94 9.51 2.35
C LYS A 377 -16.51 9.67 1.83
N PRO A 378 -16.19 9.13 0.64
CA PRO A 378 -14.92 9.40 -0.02
C PRO A 378 -14.78 10.89 -0.35
N GLU A 379 -13.53 11.37 -0.36
CA GLU A 379 -13.18 12.73 -0.84
C GLU A 379 -13.15 12.79 -2.36
#